data_2cc4dc02367bc70a5a1e472de8231de5
#
_entry.id   2cc4dc02367bc70a5a1e472de8231de5
#
_cell.length_a   1.000
_cell.length_b   1.000
_cell.length_c   1.000
_cell.angle_alpha   90.00
_cell.angle_beta   90.00
_cell.angle_gamma   90.00
#
_symmetry.space_group_name_H-M   'P 1'
#
loop_
_entity.id
_entity.type
_entity.pdbx_description
1 polymer ?
#
loop_
_entity_poly.entity_id
_entity_poly.type
_entity_poly.pdbx_seq_one_letter_code
_entity_poly.pdbx_strand_id
1 'polypeptide(L)'
;MCVEIEYELIQILTDLGMEPVGRRDHLFLKEVILMAIQSPNSWENDYLDCIGRRENISRERVRQMLHKAAWNNWGVDSKELLSKHFGHPIQADFEYVRPNHIELIALISKEFRLKYHDGCGK
;
A
#
# COMPACT_ATOMS: atom_id res chain seq x y z
N MET A 1 -0.07 -2.20 15.65
CA MET A 1 -0.35 -1.15 14.67
C MET A 1 -1.48 -0.28 15.16
N CYS A 2 -1.36 1.00 14.97
CA CYS A 2 -2.38 1.95 15.38
C CYS A 2 -3.64 1.84 14.52
N VAL A 3 -4.80 1.81 15.17
CA VAL A 3 -6.09 1.71 14.47
C VAL A 3 -6.32 2.91 13.55
N GLU A 4 -5.82 4.08 13.95
CA GLU A 4 -5.95 5.30 13.14
C GLU A 4 -5.23 5.17 11.80
N ILE A 5 -4.06 4.55 11.79
CA ILE A 5 -3.30 4.33 10.56
C ILE A 5 -4.07 3.41 9.63
N GLU A 6 -4.60 2.32 10.15
CA GLU A 6 -5.37 1.39 9.33
C GLU A 6 -6.61 2.04 8.74
N TYR A 7 -7.35 2.79 9.56
CA TYR A 7 -8.54 3.51 9.11
C TYR A 7 -8.20 4.50 8.00
N GLU A 8 -7.15 5.29 8.19
CA GLU A 8 -6.70 6.27 7.22
C GLU A 8 -6.27 5.61 5.91
N LEU A 9 -5.57 4.49 6.02
CA LEU A 9 -5.14 3.74 4.84
C LEU A 9 -6.34 3.22 4.04
N ILE A 10 -7.37 2.73 4.73
CA ILE A 10 -8.59 2.28 4.06
C ILE A 10 -9.23 3.43 3.28
N GLN A 11 -9.27 4.63 3.87
CA GLN A 11 -9.80 5.81 3.20
C GLN A 11 -9.01 6.14 1.93
N ILE A 12 -7.69 6.14 2.04
CA ILE A 12 -6.82 6.42 0.90
C ILE A 12 -7.02 5.40 -0.22
N LEU A 13 -7.02 4.12 0.13
CA LEU A 13 -7.18 3.07 -0.87
C LEU A 13 -8.54 3.12 -1.53
N THR A 14 -9.58 3.44 -0.76
CA THR A 14 -10.92 3.60 -1.30
C THR A 14 -10.96 4.74 -2.33
N ASP A 15 -10.34 5.87 -2.00
CA ASP A 15 -10.28 7.02 -2.91
C ASP A 15 -9.49 6.70 -4.18
N LEU A 16 -8.49 5.84 -4.07
CA LEU A 16 -7.68 5.42 -5.23
C LEU A 16 -8.35 4.31 -6.06
N GLY A 17 -9.54 3.87 -5.69
CA GLY A 17 -10.21 2.78 -6.37
C GLY A 17 -9.76 1.39 -5.96
N MET A 18 -9.02 1.31 -4.85
CA MET A 18 -8.45 0.07 -4.34
C MET A 18 -9.09 -0.32 -3.00
N GLU A 19 -10.40 -0.13 -2.88
CA GLU A 19 -11.11 -0.42 -1.63
C GLU A 19 -10.86 -1.85 -1.17
N PRO A 20 -10.34 -2.05 0.05
CA PRO A 20 -9.97 -3.38 0.54
C PRO A 20 -11.15 -4.16 1.12
N VAL A 21 -12.29 -4.09 0.46
CA VAL A 21 -13.50 -4.81 0.87
C VAL A 21 -14.04 -5.55 -0.34
N GLY A 22 -14.22 -6.86 -0.19
CA GLY A 22 -14.80 -7.68 -1.25
C GLY A 22 -13.81 -8.11 -2.34
N ARG A 23 -12.55 -7.69 -2.27
CA ARG A 23 -11.51 -8.07 -3.24
C ARG A 23 -10.25 -8.49 -2.51
N ARG A 24 -9.80 -9.73 -2.77
CA ARG A 24 -8.60 -10.27 -2.11
C ARG A 24 -7.35 -9.50 -2.47
N ASP A 25 -7.20 -9.12 -3.75
CA ASP A 25 -6.01 -8.38 -4.20
C ASP A 25 -5.88 -7.03 -3.49
N HIS A 26 -6.99 -6.33 -3.33
CA HIS A 26 -7.01 -5.05 -2.61
C HIS A 26 -6.75 -5.23 -1.12
N LEU A 27 -7.31 -6.30 -0.54
CA LEU A 27 -7.07 -6.61 0.87
C LEU A 27 -5.59 -6.92 1.11
N PHE A 28 -4.97 -7.70 0.24
CA PHE A 28 -3.55 -8.01 0.35
C PHE A 28 -2.70 -6.74 0.23
N LEU A 29 -3.09 -5.83 -0.66
CA LEU A 29 -2.39 -4.56 -0.81
C LEU A 29 -2.45 -3.75 0.48
N LYS A 30 -3.61 -3.67 1.12
CA LYS A 30 -3.75 -3.00 2.41
C LYS A 30 -2.83 -3.65 3.46
N GLU A 31 -2.87 -4.96 3.55
CA GLU A 31 -2.07 -5.69 4.54
C GLU A 31 -0.57 -5.46 4.34
N VAL A 32 -0.13 -5.46 3.08
CA VAL A 32 1.30 -5.29 2.79
C VAL A 32 1.77 -3.87 3.08
N ILE A 33 0.94 -2.87 2.84
CA ILE A 33 1.29 -1.50 3.18
C ILE A 33 1.43 -1.35 4.70
N LEU A 34 0.52 -1.95 5.47
CA LEU A 34 0.62 -1.91 6.93
C LEU A 34 1.91 -2.55 7.41
N MET A 35 2.31 -3.69 6.82
CA MET A 35 3.57 -4.33 7.18
C MET A 35 4.77 -3.48 6.78
N ALA A 36 4.71 -2.84 5.61
CA ALA A 36 5.80 -1.98 5.15
C ALA A 36 6.01 -0.76 6.05
N ILE A 37 4.92 -0.26 6.65
CA ILE A 37 5.01 0.83 7.62
C ILE A 37 5.81 0.37 8.85
N GLN A 38 5.59 -0.85 9.30
CA GLN A 38 6.28 -1.41 10.47
C GLN A 38 7.69 -1.90 10.16
N SER A 39 7.90 -2.46 8.98
CA SER A 39 9.15 -3.13 8.61
C SER A 39 9.60 -2.68 7.22
N PRO A 40 10.10 -1.45 7.09
CA PRO A 40 10.38 -0.86 5.77
C PRO A 40 11.46 -1.57 4.96
N ASN A 41 12.34 -2.34 5.60
CA ASN A 41 13.47 -2.95 4.90
C ASN A 41 13.27 -4.41 4.53
N SER A 42 12.27 -5.08 5.07
CA SER A 42 12.11 -6.52 4.88
C SER A 42 10.70 -6.96 4.52
N TRP A 43 9.81 -6.03 4.28
CA TRP A 43 8.40 -6.35 4.11
C TRP A 43 8.10 -7.29 2.94
N GLU A 44 8.80 -7.15 1.83
CA GLU A 44 8.44 -7.89 0.62
C GLU A 44 8.52 -9.41 0.79
N ASN A 45 9.66 -9.91 1.23
CA ASN A 45 9.85 -11.35 1.38
C ASN A 45 8.95 -11.93 2.47
N ASP A 46 8.90 -11.27 3.62
CA ASP A 46 8.09 -11.73 4.74
C ASP A 46 6.62 -11.79 4.35
N TYR A 47 6.20 -10.84 3.57
CA TYR A 47 4.81 -10.68 3.21
C TYR A 47 4.32 -11.70 2.21
N LEU A 48 5.11 -11.90 1.15
CA LEU A 48 4.77 -12.88 0.13
C LEU A 48 4.65 -14.27 0.76
N ASP A 49 5.55 -14.60 1.67
CA ASP A 49 5.50 -15.88 2.38
C ASP A 49 4.31 -15.99 3.32
N CYS A 50 4.07 -14.93 4.08
CA CYS A 50 2.98 -14.92 5.05
C CYS A 50 1.61 -15.07 4.40
N ILE A 51 1.33 -14.28 3.38
CA ILE A 51 0.06 -14.36 2.67
C ILE A 51 -0.04 -15.68 1.90
N GLY A 52 1.05 -16.08 1.25
CA GLY A 52 1.06 -17.31 0.49
C GLY A 52 0.70 -18.53 1.33
N ARG A 53 1.26 -18.62 2.52
CA ARG A 53 0.95 -19.72 3.44
C ARG A 53 -0.48 -19.64 3.96
N ARG A 54 -0.88 -18.46 4.37
CA ARG A 54 -2.24 -18.27 4.93
C ARG A 54 -3.32 -18.60 3.91
N GLU A 55 -3.12 -18.15 2.67
CA GLU A 55 -4.11 -18.32 1.61
C GLU A 55 -3.89 -19.57 0.76
N ASN A 56 -2.82 -20.30 1.02
CA ASN A 56 -2.45 -21.50 0.26
C ASN A 56 -2.29 -21.20 -1.24
N ILE A 57 -1.56 -20.15 -1.55
CA ILE A 57 -1.22 -19.77 -2.91
C ILE A 57 0.28 -19.49 -3.00
N SER A 58 0.83 -19.48 -4.22
CA SER A 58 2.27 -19.28 -4.41
C SER A 58 2.65 -17.81 -4.16
N ARG A 59 3.93 -17.60 -3.85
CA ARG A 59 4.49 -16.25 -3.74
C ARG A 59 4.28 -15.46 -5.01
N GLU A 60 4.48 -16.12 -6.15
CA GLU A 60 4.29 -15.46 -7.45
C GLU A 60 2.85 -15.02 -7.65
N ARG A 61 1.90 -15.83 -7.21
CA ARG A 61 0.50 -15.46 -7.30
C ARG A 61 0.18 -14.24 -6.43
N VAL A 62 0.73 -14.19 -5.21
CA VAL A 62 0.57 -13.02 -4.34
C VAL A 62 1.13 -11.78 -5.02
N ARG A 63 2.35 -11.89 -5.59
CA ARG A 63 2.99 -10.77 -6.28
C ARG A 63 2.13 -10.27 -7.44
N GLN A 64 1.59 -11.17 -8.24
CA GLN A 64 0.72 -10.81 -9.36
C GLN A 64 -0.53 -10.08 -8.89
N MET A 65 -1.11 -10.52 -7.79
CA MET A 65 -2.30 -9.88 -7.24
C MET A 65 -2.01 -8.48 -6.74
N LEU A 66 -0.87 -8.30 -6.07
CA LEU A 66 -0.45 -6.97 -5.60
C LEU A 66 -0.19 -6.04 -6.77
N HIS A 67 0.51 -6.52 -7.79
CA HIS A 67 0.80 -5.73 -8.98
C HIS A 67 -0.49 -5.31 -9.68
N LYS A 68 -1.41 -6.23 -9.85
CA LYS A 68 -2.70 -5.96 -10.49
C LYS A 68 -3.47 -4.89 -9.72
N ALA A 69 -3.51 -4.99 -8.40
CA ALA A 69 -4.22 -4.02 -7.57
C ALA A 69 -3.64 -2.62 -7.73
N ALA A 70 -2.31 -2.51 -7.75
CA ALA A 70 -1.65 -1.22 -7.89
C ALA A 70 -1.79 -0.66 -9.31
N TRP A 71 -1.43 -1.45 -10.29
CA TRP A 71 -1.33 -1.01 -11.68
C TRP A 71 -2.70 -0.65 -12.28
N ASN A 72 -3.69 -1.53 -12.09
CA ASN A 72 -4.98 -1.36 -12.75
C ASN A 72 -5.84 -0.23 -12.16
N ASN A 73 -5.58 0.15 -10.94
CA ASN A 73 -6.41 1.15 -10.26
C ASN A 73 -5.79 2.54 -10.20
N TRP A 74 -4.51 2.66 -10.54
CA TRP A 74 -3.88 3.97 -10.57
C TRP A 74 -4.42 4.78 -11.75
N GLY A 75 -4.90 5.98 -11.48
CA GLY A 75 -5.45 6.87 -12.50
C GLY A 75 -4.74 8.20 -12.54
N VAL A 76 -5.17 9.06 -13.45
CA VAL A 76 -4.55 10.38 -13.64
C VAL A 76 -4.67 11.27 -12.41
N ASP A 77 -5.69 11.06 -11.58
CA ASP A 77 -5.92 11.85 -10.38
C ASP A 77 -5.32 11.26 -9.11
N SER A 78 -4.74 10.07 -9.18
CA SER A 78 -4.29 9.35 -7.99
C SER A 78 -3.22 10.10 -7.21
N LYS A 79 -2.26 10.67 -7.91
CA LYS A 79 -1.18 11.43 -7.28
C LYS A 79 -1.72 12.67 -6.57
N GLU A 80 -2.67 13.35 -7.19
CA GLU A 80 -3.31 14.52 -6.60
C GLU A 80 -4.13 14.14 -5.37
N LEU A 81 -4.85 13.03 -5.43
CA LEU A 81 -5.60 12.53 -4.28
C LEU A 81 -4.68 12.27 -3.09
N LEU A 82 -3.54 11.62 -3.32
CA LEU A 82 -2.55 11.39 -2.28
C LEU A 82 -2.00 12.71 -1.73
N SER A 83 -1.73 13.67 -2.62
CA SER A 83 -1.21 14.96 -2.19
C SER A 83 -2.20 15.70 -1.29
N LYS A 84 -3.47 15.65 -1.62
CA LYS A 84 -4.52 16.25 -0.78
C LYS A 84 -4.59 15.56 0.56
N HIS A 85 -4.54 14.25 0.55
CA HIS A 85 -4.64 13.49 1.80
C HIS A 85 -3.48 13.78 2.75
N PHE A 86 -2.26 13.80 2.23
CA PHE A 86 -1.07 14.02 3.05
C PHE A 86 -0.72 15.50 3.26
N GLY A 87 -1.38 16.40 2.55
CA GLY A 87 -1.21 17.84 2.79
C GLY A 87 0.01 18.46 2.17
N HIS A 88 0.65 17.79 1.22
CA HIS A 88 1.79 18.32 0.48
C HIS A 88 1.91 17.60 -0.88
N PRO A 89 2.61 18.22 -1.85
CA PRO A 89 2.79 17.56 -3.14
C PRO A 89 3.54 16.25 -3.01
N ILE A 90 3.04 15.21 -3.66
CA ILE A 90 3.68 13.89 -3.64
C ILE A 90 4.75 13.85 -4.72
N GLN A 91 5.98 13.57 -4.30
CA GLN A 91 7.13 13.38 -5.19
C GLN A 91 7.26 11.90 -5.48
N ALA A 92 6.95 11.51 -6.70
CA ALA A 92 7.00 10.10 -7.07
C ALA A 92 7.59 9.93 -8.46
N ASP A 93 8.74 9.28 -8.51
CA ASP A 93 9.41 8.94 -9.76
C ASP A 93 9.18 7.47 -10.03
N PHE A 94 8.13 7.18 -10.81
CA PHE A 94 7.85 5.82 -11.22
C PHE A 94 8.59 5.52 -12.51
N GLU A 95 8.99 4.26 -12.68
CA GLU A 95 9.63 3.83 -13.91
C GLU A 95 8.71 4.02 -15.13
N TYR A 96 7.41 3.86 -14.91
CA TYR A 96 6.40 4.06 -15.95
C TYR A 96 5.37 5.08 -15.49
N VAL A 97 4.37 5.33 -16.32
CA VAL A 97 3.28 6.27 -16.00
C VAL A 97 2.53 5.83 -14.75
N ARG A 98 2.46 4.53 -14.51
CA ARG A 98 1.81 3.95 -13.34
C ARG A 98 2.83 3.28 -12.43
N PRO A 99 2.59 3.26 -11.12
CA PRO A 99 3.48 2.54 -10.22
C PRO A 99 3.25 1.04 -10.29
N ASN A 100 4.31 0.27 -10.11
CA ASN A 100 4.15 -1.14 -9.80
C ASN A 100 3.83 -1.26 -8.30
N HIS A 101 3.57 -2.48 -7.82
CA HIS A 101 3.18 -2.66 -6.42
C HIS A 101 4.29 -2.22 -5.45
N ILE A 102 5.56 -2.46 -5.81
CA ILE A 102 6.69 -2.08 -4.95
C ILE A 102 6.76 -0.57 -4.80
N GLU A 103 6.63 0.14 -5.93
CA GLU A 103 6.67 1.60 -5.93
C GLU A 103 5.51 2.21 -5.14
N LEU A 104 4.32 1.68 -5.32
CA LEU A 104 3.14 2.19 -4.62
C LEU A 104 3.22 1.92 -3.12
N ILE A 105 3.60 0.71 -2.74
CA ILE A 105 3.72 0.35 -1.33
C ILE A 105 4.78 1.21 -0.65
N ALA A 106 5.93 1.40 -1.31
CA ALA A 106 7.00 2.23 -0.77
C ALA A 106 6.55 3.68 -0.60
N LEU A 107 5.84 4.21 -1.59
CA LEU A 107 5.36 5.59 -1.55
C LEU A 107 4.40 5.81 -0.38
N ILE A 108 3.37 5.01 -0.31
CA ILE A 108 2.33 5.18 0.73
C ILE A 108 2.91 4.91 2.12
N SER A 109 3.68 3.85 2.28
CA SER A 109 4.25 3.52 3.59
C SER A 109 5.22 4.60 4.08
N LYS A 110 5.99 5.18 3.17
CA LYS A 110 6.89 6.27 3.52
C LYS A 110 6.13 7.50 4.02
N GLU A 111 5.04 7.86 3.31
CA GLU A 111 4.23 9.00 3.71
C GLU A 111 3.60 8.79 5.09
N PHE A 112 3.14 7.59 5.37
CA PHE A 112 2.62 7.27 6.70
C PHE A 112 3.70 7.35 7.76
N ARG A 113 4.90 6.86 7.48
CA ARG A 113 6.00 6.93 8.46
C ARG A 113 6.38 8.38 8.75
N LEU A 114 6.38 9.25 7.74
CA LEU A 114 6.66 10.66 7.93
C LEU A 114 5.57 11.34 8.75
N LYS A 115 4.32 11.05 8.45
CA LYS A 115 3.18 11.64 9.16
C LYS A 115 3.11 11.20 10.62
N TYR A 116 3.40 9.94 10.87
CA TYR A 116 3.34 9.36 12.21
C TYR A 116 4.73 9.10 12.76
N HIS A 117 5.65 9.97 12.43
CA HIS A 117 7.04 9.86 12.87
C HIS A 117 7.18 9.63 14.37
N ASP A 118 6.39 10.36 15.16
CA ASP A 118 6.39 10.20 16.61
C ASP A 118 5.45 9.08 17.06
N GLY A 119 4.75 8.50 16.11
CA GLY A 119 3.99 7.30 16.30
C GLY A 119 2.69 7.44 17.04
N CYS A 120 1.76 6.56 16.74
CA CYS A 120 0.53 6.40 17.52
C CYS A 120 0.82 5.66 18.81
N GLY A 121 1.97 5.09 18.96
CA GLY A 121 2.32 4.27 20.10
C GLY A 121 3.14 4.97 21.16
N LYS A 122 3.33 6.23 21.00
CA LYS A 122 4.09 6.98 21.99
C LYS A 122 3.32 7.27 23.24
#